data_b17eb95088ce8328b6c79b3607c633cc
#
_entry.id   b17eb95088ce8328b6c79b3607c633cc
#
_cell.length_a   1.000
_cell.length_b   1.000
_cell.length_c   1.000
_cell.angle_alpha   90.00
_cell.angle_beta   90.00
_cell.angle_gamma   90.00
#
_symmetry.space_group_name_H-M   'P 1'
#
loop_
_entity.id
_entity.type
_entity.pdbx_description
1 polymer ?
#
loop_
_entity_poly.entity_id
_entity_poly.type
_entity_poly.pdbx_seq_one_letter_code
_entity_poly.pdbx_strand_id
1 'polypeptide(L)'
;MSLSSGDPLNEKVYEVTDEVLDVPDRCMESHFEYGTKAAWWRIADALERLGVPATVSTCGLAAELSPWLIQDAVKRGHEISCHGWRWEKHAHMEEAAERQVIARTVKVLTDIAGTRPVGWHTRSTPSPNTRRLLVEEGGFLYDSDDYSDDLPFFVEVSDKRHLVLPYSFDTNDMHYHQGFHRFVTARDFAAYTTDAYDTLWAEGERHPKMMSIGLHLRMIGRPGRITALDRIVAHMNTKGGAWFATRRQIAEHWLSRFPV
;
A
#
# COMPACT_ATOMS: atom_id res chain seq x y z
N MET A 1 5.48 -1.73 8.24
CA MET A 1 5.61 -2.72 9.29
C MET A 1 6.07 -2.05 10.55
N SER A 2 5.44 -2.32 11.65
CA SER A 2 5.81 -1.79 12.95
C SER A 2 6.32 -2.93 13.82
N LEU A 3 7.59 -3.26 13.66
CA LEU A 3 8.29 -3.93 14.72
C LEU A 3 8.77 -2.83 15.67
N SER A 4 8.25 -2.78 16.87
CA SER A 4 8.83 -1.97 17.91
C SER A 4 10.12 -2.64 18.39
N SER A 5 11.10 -1.83 18.77
CA SER A 5 12.34 -2.35 19.32
C SER A 5 12.07 -3.27 20.50
N GLY A 6 12.51 -4.52 20.41
CA GLY A 6 12.31 -5.53 21.42
C GLY A 6 11.08 -6.42 21.29
N ASP A 7 10.17 -6.13 20.37
CA ASP A 7 9.05 -7.04 20.09
C ASP A 7 9.53 -8.22 19.23
N PRO A 8 9.23 -9.47 19.61
CA PRO A 8 9.58 -10.63 18.80
C PRO A 8 8.78 -10.64 17.50
N LEU A 9 9.37 -11.21 16.46
CA LEU A 9 8.64 -11.58 15.26
C LEU A 9 7.66 -12.71 15.60
N ASN A 10 6.38 -12.49 15.38
CA ASN A 10 5.34 -13.51 15.54
C ASN A 10 4.81 -14.04 14.19
N GLU A 11 5.25 -13.47 13.09
CA GLU A 11 4.90 -13.89 11.74
C GLU A 11 6.09 -13.76 10.79
N LYS A 12 6.20 -14.67 9.82
CA LYS A 12 7.21 -14.61 8.78
C LYS A 12 7.03 -13.39 7.89
N VAL A 13 8.13 -12.72 7.61
CA VAL A 13 8.18 -11.53 6.75
C VAL A 13 8.82 -11.79 5.38
N TYR A 14 9.39 -12.97 5.17
CA TYR A 14 9.93 -13.49 3.91
C TYR A 14 11.16 -12.76 3.36
N GLU A 15 11.80 -11.91 4.14
CA GLU A 15 13.01 -11.19 3.73
C GLU A 15 14.29 -12.03 3.82
N VAL A 16 14.29 -13.05 4.66
CA VAL A 16 15.39 -13.99 4.83
C VAL A 16 14.87 -15.43 4.85
N THR A 17 15.74 -16.38 4.55
CA THR A 17 15.38 -17.79 4.42
C THR A 17 15.09 -18.43 5.79
N ASP A 18 15.87 -18.04 6.79
CA ASP A 18 15.85 -18.61 8.14
C ASP A 18 15.41 -17.56 9.16
N GLU A 19 14.15 -17.16 9.08
CA GLU A 19 13.58 -16.25 10.07
C GLU A 19 13.39 -16.95 11.42
N VAL A 20 13.88 -16.29 12.47
CA VAL A 20 13.66 -16.72 13.85
C VAL A 20 12.44 -16.01 14.39
N LEU A 21 11.46 -16.78 14.87
CA LEU A 21 10.22 -16.27 15.43
C LEU A 21 10.28 -16.24 16.95
N ASP A 22 9.39 -15.46 17.56
CA ASP A 22 9.15 -15.39 19.01
C ASP A 22 10.34 -14.93 19.87
N VAL A 23 11.37 -14.39 19.23
CA VAL A 23 12.51 -13.72 19.89
C VAL A 23 12.87 -12.44 19.15
N PRO A 24 13.43 -11.42 19.82
CA PRO A 24 13.89 -10.21 19.17
C PRO A 24 15.02 -10.49 18.14
N ASP A 25 14.85 -9.99 16.94
CA ASP A 25 15.88 -10.03 15.88
C ASP A 25 16.28 -8.63 15.48
N ARG A 26 17.41 -8.15 16.02
CA ARG A 26 17.91 -6.80 15.75
C ARG A 26 18.26 -6.55 14.29
N CYS A 27 18.66 -7.57 13.55
CA CYS A 27 18.98 -7.45 12.13
C CYS A 27 17.70 -7.17 11.34
N MET A 28 16.63 -7.91 11.62
CA MET A 28 15.33 -7.68 11.00
C MET A 28 14.72 -6.36 11.45
N GLU A 29 14.73 -6.05 12.75
CA GLU A 29 14.26 -4.73 13.23
C GLU A 29 14.95 -3.59 12.47
N SER A 30 16.28 -3.60 12.39
CA SER A 30 17.05 -2.57 11.70
C SER A 30 16.82 -2.56 10.19
N HIS A 31 16.53 -3.70 9.58
CA HIS A 31 16.13 -3.79 8.18
C HIS A 31 14.82 -3.02 7.92
N PHE A 32 13.84 -3.15 8.81
CA PHE A 32 12.60 -2.37 8.73
C PHE A 32 12.83 -0.89 9.04
N GLU A 33 13.62 -0.59 10.06
CA GLU A 33 13.98 0.80 10.41
C GLU A 33 14.69 1.53 9.26
N TYR A 34 15.43 0.83 8.42
CA TYR A 34 16.00 1.42 7.20
C TYR A 34 14.93 2.10 6.34
N GLY A 35 13.73 1.51 6.28
CA GLY A 35 12.58 2.07 5.57
C GLY A 35 12.26 3.49 5.99
N THR A 36 12.19 3.73 7.29
CA THR A 36 11.87 5.05 7.84
C THR A 36 13.11 5.96 7.93
N LYS A 37 14.26 5.45 8.37
CA LYS A 37 15.46 6.27 8.61
C LYS A 37 16.14 6.78 7.33
N ALA A 38 16.17 5.97 6.26
CA ALA A 38 16.94 6.30 5.06
C ALA A 38 16.11 6.23 3.76
N ALA A 39 15.26 5.21 3.62
CA ALA A 39 14.59 4.94 2.36
C ALA A 39 13.46 5.93 2.06
N TRP A 40 12.71 6.37 3.07
CA TRP A 40 11.63 7.34 2.89
C TRP A 40 12.09 8.58 2.12
N TRP A 41 13.17 9.21 2.58
CA TRP A 41 13.70 10.43 1.94
C TRP A 41 14.00 10.22 0.46
N ARG A 42 14.63 9.10 0.14
CA ARG A 42 14.97 8.75 -1.25
C ARG A 42 13.74 8.52 -2.12
N ILE A 43 12.72 7.87 -1.57
CA ILE A 43 11.46 7.61 -2.29
C ILE A 43 10.68 8.91 -2.44
N ALA A 44 10.51 9.68 -1.37
CA ALA A 44 9.78 10.93 -1.37
C ALA A 44 10.38 11.95 -2.35
N ASP A 45 11.71 12.10 -2.34
CA ASP A 45 12.41 12.98 -3.28
C ASP A 45 12.30 12.49 -4.73
N ALA A 46 12.30 11.17 -4.96
CA ALA A 46 12.09 10.61 -6.30
C ALA A 46 10.66 10.88 -6.79
N LEU A 47 9.64 10.63 -5.97
CA LEU A 47 8.24 10.90 -6.32
C LEU A 47 7.99 12.39 -6.58
N GLU A 48 8.53 13.27 -5.74
CA GLU A 48 8.41 14.73 -5.93
C GLU A 48 9.05 15.18 -7.23
N ARG A 49 10.29 14.73 -7.52
CA ARG A 49 11.00 15.04 -8.77
C ARG A 49 10.28 14.51 -10.01
N LEU A 50 9.62 13.36 -9.90
CA LEU A 50 8.85 12.74 -10.98
C LEU A 50 7.41 13.29 -11.10
N GLY A 51 6.96 14.11 -10.15
CA GLY A 51 5.61 14.66 -10.12
C GLY A 51 4.52 13.62 -9.88
N VAL A 52 4.84 12.53 -9.17
CA VAL A 52 3.93 11.39 -8.95
C VAL A 52 3.39 11.39 -7.52
N PRO A 53 2.07 11.55 -7.32
CA PRO A 53 1.46 11.36 -6.02
C PRO A 53 1.41 9.86 -5.65
N ALA A 54 1.34 9.57 -4.37
CA ALA A 54 1.23 8.20 -3.88
C ALA A 54 0.21 8.06 -2.76
N THR A 55 -0.31 6.85 -2.58
CA THR A 55 -1.07 6.46 -1.39
C THR A 55 -0.14 5.71 -0.44
N VAL A 56 0.07 6.26 0.74
CA VAL A 56 0.91 5.66 1.79
C VAL A 56 0.03 4.82 2.71
N SER A 57 -0.01 3.52 2.45
CA SER A 57 -0.72 2.55 3.29
C SER A 57 0.04 2.36 4.60
N THR A 58 -0.56 2.79 5.72
CA THR A 58 0.14 2.97 6.99
C THR A 58 -0.50 2.19 8.11
N CYS A 59 0.32 1.40 8.83
CA CYS A 59 -0.08 0.82 10.11
C CYS A 59 -0.10 1.88 11.21
N GLY A 60 -1.13 1.86 12.07
CA GLY A 60 -1.27 2.84 13.14
C GLY A 60 -0.07 2.91 14.09
N LEU A 61 0.47 1.75 14.51
CA LEU A 61 1.65 1.70 15.35
C LEU A 61 2.90 2.27 14.64
N ALA A 62 3.05 2.05 13.33
CA ALA A 62 4.16 2.64 12.59
C ALA A 62 4.07 4.18 12.56
N ALA A 63 2.86 4.71 12.46
CA ALA A 63 2.62 6.15 12.54
C ALA A 63 2.93 6.72 13.92
N GLU A 64 2.54 6.04 15.01
CA GLU A 64 2.92 6.45 16.38
C GLU A 64 4.44 6.50 16.57
N LEU A 65 5.16 5.52 16.02
CA LEU A 65 6.63 5.45 16.14
C LEU A 65 7.37 6.44 15.23
N SER A 66 6.74 6.88 14.14
CA SER A 66 7.35 7.78 13.16
C SER A 66 6.35 8.81 12.64
N PRO A 67 5.76 9.66 13.50
CA PRO A 67 4.72 10.61 13.11
C PRO A 67 5.21 11.63 12.08
N TRP A 68 6.47 12.00 12.12
CA TRP A 68 7.11 12.92 11.18
C TRP A 68 7.04 12.43 9.73
N LEU A 69 7.07 11.10 9.50
CA LEU A 69 6.98 10.54 8.14
C LEU A 69 5.59 10.78 7.55
N ILE A 70 4.54 10.59 8.35
CA ILE A 70 3.16 10.84 7.94
C ILE A 70 2.95 12.32 7.64
N GLN A 71 3.47 13.20 8.51
CA GLN A 71 3.40 14.65 8.32
C GLN A 71 4.14 15.09 7.04
N ASP A 72 5.32 14.54 6.77
CA ASP A 72 6.08 14.82 5.54
C ASP A 72 5.33 14.31 4.29
N ALA A 73 4.75 13.10 4.34
CA ALA A 73 3.95 12.56 3.26
C ALA A 73 2.75 13.46 2.91
N VAL A 74 2.01 13.90 3.94
CA VAL A 74 0.87 14.84 3.77
C VAL A 74 1.35 16.17 3.19
N LYS A 75 2.44 16.73 3.71
CA LYS A 75 3.03 17.99 3.22
C LYS A 75 3.42 17.91 1.75
N ARG A 76 3.86 16.75 1.27
CA ARG A 76 4.21 16.48 -0.13
C ARG A 76 2.99 16.13 -1.00
N GLY A 77 1.78 16.15 -0.45
CA GLY A 77 0.54 15.90 -1.20
C GLY A 77 0.21 14.41 -1.40
N HIS A 78 0.82 13.52 -0.64
CA HIS A 78 0.49 12.10 -0.66
C HIS A 78 -0.75 11.81 0.19
N GLU A 79 -1.52 10.81 -0.20
CA GLU A 79 -2.62 10.27 0.59
C GLU A 79 -2.11 9.37 1.70
N ILE A 80 -2.73 9.44 2.89
CA ILE A 80 -2.56 8.45 3.95
C ILE A 80 -3.77 7.53 3.95
N SER A 81 -3.52 6.22 3.88
CA SER A 81 -4.52 5.16 3.94
C SER A 81 -4.23 4.18 5.08
N CYS A 82 -5.25 3.55 5.62
CA CYS A 82 -5.14 2.60 6.73
C CYS A 82 -4.61 1.24 6.27
N HIS A 83 -3.70 0.64 7.08
CA HIS A 83 -3.15 -0.69 6.85
C HIS A 83 -3.17 -1.57 8.12
N GLY A 84 -4.22 -1.43 8.91
CA GLY A 84 -4.36 -2.05 10.23
C GLY A 84 -3.51 -1.39 11.30
N TRP A 85 -3.54 -1.97 12.53
CA TRP A 85 -2.75 -1.44 13.64
C TRP A 85 -1.27 -1.78 13.49
N ARG A 86 -1.00 -3.05 13.25
CA ARG A 86 0.32 -3.61 12.90
C ARG A 86 0.21 -4.31 11.55
N TRP A 87 1.31 -4.75 10.99
CA TRP A 87 1.29 -5.57 9.79
C TRP A 87 0.96 -7.04 10.15
N GLU A 88 -0.24 -7.25 10.62
CA GLU A 88 -0.76 -8.53 11.13
C GLU A 88 -1.92 -9.05 10.30
N LYS A 89 -2.17 -10.35 10.35
CA LYS A 89 -3.31 -10.99 9.70
C LYS A 89 -4.56 -10.77 10.52
N HIS A 90 -5.65 -10.40 9.85
CA HIS A 90 -6.96 -10.29 10.46
C HIS A 90 -7.78 -11.57 10.39
N ALA A 91 -7.40 -12.55 9.54
CA ALA A 91 -8.18 -13.73 9.18
C ALA A 91 -8.80 -14.49 10.37
N HIS A 92 -8.11 -14.52 11.50
CA HIS A 92 -8.57 -15.21 12.71
C HIS A 92 -8.82 -14.25 13.88
N MET A 93 -8.91 -12.95 13.60
CA MET A 93 -9.15 -11.95 14.63
C MET A 93 -10.62 -11.98 15.06
N GLU A 94 -10.85 -11.99 16.35
CA GLU A 94 -12.21 -11.85 16.88
C GLU A 94 -12.81 -10.49 16.48
N GLU A 95 -14.09 -10.47 16.13
CA GLU A 95 -14.76 -9.26 15.59
C GLU A 95 -14.57 -8.02 16.48
N ALA A 96 -14.71 -8.18 17.79
CA ALA A 96 -14.57 -7.07 18.73
C ALA A 96 -13.15 -6.49 18.74
N ALA A 97 -12.12 -7.35 18.60
CA ALA A 97 -10.73 -6.94 18.50
C ALA A 97 -10.45 -6.25 17.17
N GLU A 98 -10.97 -6.78 16.07
CA GLU A 98 -10.80 -6.17 14.75
C GLU A 98 -11.46 -4.79 14.68
N ARG A 99 -12.65 -4.62 15.23
CA ARG A 99 -13.34 -3.34 15.36
C ARG A 99 -12.48 -2.31 16.12
N GLN A 100 -11.82 -2.72 17.20
CA GLN A 100 -10.89 -1.86 17.94
C GLN A 100 -9.65 -1.50 17.13
N VAL A 101 -9.09 -2.45 16.37
CA VAL A 101 -7.96 -2.23 15.46
C VAL A 101 -8.32 -1.19 14.41
N ILE A 102 -9.50 -1.30 13.79
CA ILE A 102 -9.98 -0.32 12.79
C ILE A 102 -10.10 1.07 13.43
N ALA A 103 -10.85 1.18 14.51
CA ALA A 103 -11.11 2.47 15.18
C ALA A 103 -9.83 3.14 15.68
N ARG A 104 -8.92 2.37 16.30
CA ARG A 104 -7.63 2.88 16.78
C ARG A 104 -6.74 3.35 15.63
N THR A 105 -6.68 2.60 14.53
CA THR A 105 -5.89 2.96 13.36
C THR A 105 -6.38 4.27 12.76
N VAL A 106 -7.70 4.39 12.54
CA VAL A 106 -8.32 5.62 12.02
C VAL A 106 -8.00 6.80 12.92
N LYS A 107 -8.19 6.64 14.24
CA LYS A 107 -7.94 7.73 15.20
C LYS A 107 -6.51 8.23 15.12
N VAL A 108 -5.53 7.34 15.24
CA VAL A 108 -4.11 7.71 15.28
C VAL A 108 -3.68 8.37 13.96
N LEU A 109 -4.08 7.81 12.83
CA LEU A 109 -3.72 8.39 11.54
C LEU A 109 -4.40 9.75 11.33
N THR A 110 -5.65 9.93 11.80
CA THR A 110 -6.34 11.22 11.74
C THR A 110 -5.61 12.27 12.59
N ASP A 111 -5.24 11.91 13.82
CA ASP A 111 -4.56 12.82 14.74
C ASP A 111 -3.19 13.29 14.19
N ILE A 112 -2.44 12.39 13.55
CA ILE A 112 -1.10 12.69 13.01
C ILE A 112 -1.16 13.39 11.65
N ALA A 113 -2.03 12.93 10.75
CA ALA A 113 -2.15 13.47 9.40
C ALA A 113 -2.97 14.78 9.33
N GLY A 114 -3.75 15.10 10.37
CA GLY A 114 -4.67 16.24 10.37
C GLY A 114 -5.89 16.06 9.49
N THR A 115 -6.02 14.93 8.79
CA THR A 115 -7.16 14.56 7.95
C THR A 115 -7.48 13.08 8.13
N ARG A 116 -8.79 12.75 8.09
CA ARG A 116 -9.23 11.37 8.20
C ARG A 116 -8.82 10.56 6.97
N PRO A 117 -8.19 9.36 7.14
CA PRO A 117 -8.00 8.42 6.05
C PRO A 117 -9.35 7.87 5.57
N VAL A 118 -9.47 7.70 4.26
CA VAL A 118 -10.70 7.21 3.61
C VAL A 118 -10.54 5.86 2.93
N GLY A 119 -9.34 5.29 2.97
CA GLY A 119 -9.02 4.00 2.37
C GLY A 119 -8.53 3.00 3.39
N TRP A 120 -8.78 1.72 3.11
CA TRP A 120 -8.31 0.58 3.88
C TRP A 120 -7.69 -0.48 2.99
N HIS A 121 -6.62 -1.10 3.47
CA HIS A 121 -6.03 -2.29 2.88
C HIS A 121 -5.42 -3.16 3.99
N THR A 122 -5.95 -4.36 4.18
CA THR A 122 -5.42 -5.32 5.15
C THR A 122 -4.11 -5.94 4.61
N ARG A 123 -3.30 -6.51 5.49
CA ARG A 123 -2.15 -7.32 5.09
C ARG A 123 -2.57 -8.60 4.37
N SER A 124 -3.17 -8.50 3.18
CA SER A 124 -3.52 -9.64 2.30
C SER A 124 -4.33 -10.77 2.94
N THR A 125 -4.79 -10.61 4.16
CA THR A 125 -5.54 -11.63 4.92
C THR A 125 -6.61 -10.96 5.79
N PRO A 126 -7.64 -10.35 5.14
CA PRO A 126 -8.79 -9.83 5.86
C PRO A 126 -9.53 -10.96 6.57
N SER A 127 -10.28 -10.65 7.62
CA SER A 127 -11.24 -11.57 8.20
C SER A 127 -12.53 -11.60 7.35
N PRO A 128 -13.41 -12.59 7.56
CA PRO A 128 -14.74 -12.57 6.96
C PRO A 128 -15.57 -11.32 7.34
N ASN A 129 -15.21 -10.64 8.41
CA ASN A 129 -15.92 -9.47 8.93
C ASN A 129 -15.34 -8.14 8.45
N THR A 130 -14.08 -8.09 8.00
CA THR A 130 -13.33 -6.85 7.73
C THR A 130 -14.16 -5.85 6.92
N ARG A 131 -14.62 -6.23 5.74
CA ARG A 131 -15.35 -5.30 4.84
C ARG A 131 -16.66 -4.80 5.47
N ARG A 132 -17.40 -5.67 6.16
CA ARG A 132 -18.61 -5.25 6.89
C ARG A 132 -18.27 -4.25 7.99
N LEU A 133 -17.23 -4.48 8.76
CA LEU A 133 -16.78 -3.58 9.82
C LEU A 133 -16.37 -2.21 9.28
N LEU A 134 -15.73 -2.16 8.11
CA LEU A 134 -15.37 -0.91 7.44
C LEU A 134 -16.61 -0.12 6.99
N VAL A 135 -17.61 -0.82 6.45
CA VAL A 135 -18.88 -0.20 6.04
C VAL A 135 -19.69 0.28 7.25
N GLU A 136 -19.69 -0.46 8.34
CA GLU A 136 -20.37 -0.06 9.59
C GLU A 136 -19.68 1.12 10.27
N GLU A 137 -18.35 1.20 10.20
CA GLU A 137 -17.56 2.34 10.70
C GLU A 137 -17.92 3.64 9.95
N GLY A 138 -18.22 3.56 8.66
CA GLY A 138 -18.95 4.58 7.90
C GLY A 138 -18.08 5.70 7.31
N GLY A 139 -16.78 5.71 7.51
CA GLY A 139 -15.90 6.79 7.01
C GLY A 139 -14.98 6.38 5.86
N PHE A 140 -15.02 5.14 5.40
CA PHE A 140 -14.22 4.65 4.30
C PHE A 140 -14.95 4.84 2.96
N LEU A 141 -14.23 5.42 1.99
CA LEU A 141 -14.71 5.49 0.60
C LEU A 141 -14.44 4.18 -0.13
N TYR A 142 -13.35 3.48 0.22
CA TYR A 142 -12.94 2.25 -0.45
C TYR A 142 -12.16 1.32 0.47
N ASP A 143 -12.17 0.03 0.13
CA ASP A 143 -11.15 -0.91 0.54
C ASP A 143 -10.38 -1.46 -0.67
N SER A 144 -9.25 -2.11 -0.41
CA SER A 144 -8.38 -2.71 -1.43
C SER A 144 -8.13 -4.20 -1.17
N ASP A 145 -9.00 -4.83 -0.41
CA ASP A 145 -8.90 -6.25 -0.02
C ASP A 145 -9.55 -7.17 -1.07
N ASP A 146 -9.24 -6.91 -2.34
CA ASP A 146 -9.62 -7.72 -3.48
C ASP A 146 -8.58 -7.57 -4.61
N TYR A 147 -8.31 -8.64 -5.35
CA TYR A 147 -7.26 -8.70 -6.36
C TYR A 147 -7.77 -9.29 -7.68
N SER A 148 -9.10 -9.23 -7.91
CA SER A 148 -9.77 -9.94 -8.99
C SER A 148 -9.98 -9.14 -10.26
N ASP A 149 -9.73 -7.82 -10.24
CA ASP A 149 -10.03 -6.96 -11.39
C ASP A 149 -8.97 -5.87 -11.60
N ASP A 150 -8.94 -5.32 -12.82
CA ASP A 150 -8.13 -4.16 -13.21
C ASP A 150 -8.91 -2.84 -13.13
N LEU A 151 -10.11 -2.84 -12.59
CA LEU A 151 -10.95 -1.66 -12.41
C LEU A 151 -11.63 -1.65 -11.04
N PRO A 152 -11.94 -0.47 -10.51
CA PRO A 152 -12.80 -0.36 -9.33
C PRO A 152 -14.18 -0.95 -9.60
N PHE A 153 -14.76 -1.57 -8.60
CA PHE A 153 -16.11 -2.12 -8.67
C PHE A 153 -16.85 -1.99 -7.34
N PHE A 154 -18.17 -2.17 -7.40
CA PHE A 154 -18.99 -2.11 -6.20
C PHE A 154 -19.39 -3.51 -5.74
N VAL A 155 -19.45 -3.67 -4.42
CA VAL A 155 -20.03 -4.84 -3.75
C VAL A 155 -21.14 -4.41 -2.81
N GLU A 156 -22.13 -5.27 -2.62
CA GLU A 156 -23.19 -5.05 -1.64
C GLU A 156 -22.76 -5.60 -0.28
N VAL A 157 -22.81 -4.73 0.72
CA VAL A 157 -22.44 -5.09 2.12
C VAL A 157 -23.49 -4.48 3.05
N SER A 158 -24.27 -5.33 3.73
CA SER A 158 -25.33 -4.85 4.68
C SER A 158 -26.22 -3.79 4.06
N ASP A 159 -26.76 -4.07 2.88
CA ASP A 159 -27.67 -3.19 2.11
C ASP A 159 -27.07 -1.83 1.69
N LYS A 160 -25.72 -1.74 1.70
CA LYS A 160 -24.98 -0.58 1.20
C LYS A 160 -24.04 -0.98 0.07
N ARG A 161 -23.96 -0.15 -0.95
CA ARG A 161 -22.94 -0.27 -1.99
C ARG A 161 -21.60 0.24 -1.44
N HIS A 162 -20.57 -0.58 -1.51
CA HIS A 162 -19.22 -0.25 -1.07
C HIS A 162 -18.25 -0.37 -2.24
N LEU A 163 -17.33 0.59 -2.37
CA LEU A 163 -16.38 0.63 -3.46
C LEU A 163 -15.14 -0.21 -3.11
N VAL A 164 -14.78 -1.11 -4.00
CA VAL A 164 -13.51 -1.83 -3.97
C VAL A 164 -12.58 -1.25 -5.03
N LEU A 165 -11.39 -0.83 -4.62
CA LEU A 165 -10.28 -0.52 -5.50
C LEU A 165 -9.32 -1.70 -5.50
N PRO A 166 -9.33 -2.55 -6.52
CA PRO A 166 -8.49 -3.74 -6.54
C PRO A 166 -7.01 -3.41 -6.36
N TYR A 167 -6.30 -4.36 -5.76
CA TYR A 167 -4.86 -4.35 -5.64
C TYR A 167 -4.26 -5.50 -6.43
N SER A 168 -2.98 -5.48 -6.71
CA SER A 168 -2.28 -6.60 -7.32
C SER A 168 -0.93 -6.84 -6.67
N PHE A 169 -0.57 -8.11 -6.49
CA PHE A 169 0.80 -8.49 -6.15
C PHE A 169 1.73 -8.48 -7.36
N ASP A 170 1.19 -8.41 -8.56
CA ASP A 170 1.93 -8.61 -9.79
C ASP A 170 3.05 -7.58 -9.96
N THR A 171 2.71 -6.28 -9.90
CA THR A 171 3.65 -5.16 -9.99
C THR A 171 4.09 -4.67 -8.61
N ASN A 172 4.63 -5.57 -7.79
CA ASN A 172 4.98 -5.31 -6.40
C ASN A 172 6.48 -5.59 -6.14
N ASP A 173 7.16 -4.68 -5.46
CA ASP A 173 8.58 -4.81 -5.15
C ASP A 173 8.90 -5.92 -4.13
N MET A 174 7.88 -6.54 -3.51
CA MET A 174 8.03 -7.77 -2.72
C MET A 174 8.65 -8.91 -3.53
N HIS A 175 8.50 -8.92 -4.84
CA HIS A 175 9.15 -9.87 -5.73
C HIS A 175 10.69 -9.83 -5.68
N TYR A 176 11.31 -8.82 -5.09
CA TYR A 176 12.74 -8.86 -4.79
C TYR A 176 13.10 -9.94 -3.75
N HIS A 177 12.16 -10.37 -2.92
CA HIS A 177 12.38 -11.29 -1.81
C HIS A 177 11.53 -12.57 -1.85
N GLN A 178 10.44 -12.59 -2.59
CA GLN A 178 9.51 -13.72 -2.60
C GLN A 178 9.77 -14.69 -3.77
N GLY A 179 9.78 -15.99 -3.44
CA GLY A 179 9.73 -17.08 -4.41
C GLY A 179 11.04 -17.35 -5.18
N PHE A 180 10.93 -18.30 -6.10
CA PHE A 180 12.05 -18.71 -6.97
C PHE A 180 12.26 -17.76 -8.15
N HIS A 181 11.20 -17.06 -8.58
CA HIS A 181 11.20 -16.08 -9.67
C HIS A 181 11.13 -14.67 -9.09
N ARG A 182 12.27 -14.09 -8.76
CA ARG A 182 12.36 -12.78 -8.13
C ARG A 182 13.13 -11.79 -8.99
N PHE A 183 12.79 -10.54 -8.84
CA PHE A 183 13.59 -9.45 -9.39
C PHE A 183 14.95 -9.40 -8.70
N VAL A 184 16.01 -9.22 -9.46
CA VAL A 184 17.36 -9.10 -8.94
C VAL A 184 17.83 -7.65 -9.00
N THR A 185 17.55 -6.98 -10.11
CA THR A 185 17.97 -5.60 -10.39
C THR A 185 16.79 -4.63 -10.50
N ALA A 186 17.09 -3.33 -10.40
CA ALA A 186 16.10 -2.29 -10.71
C ALA A 186 15.53 -2.41 -12.13
N ARG A 187 16.30 -2.96 -13.06
CA ARG A 187 15.87 -3.15 -14.46
C ARG A 187 14.82 -4.22 -14.58
N ASP A 188 14.91 -5.31 -13.82
CA ASP A 188 13.94 -6.40 -13.89
C ASP A 188 12.56 -5.92 -13.44
N PHE A 189 12.51 -5.22 -12.29
CA PHE A 189 11.25 -4.64 -11.80
C PHE A 189 10.70 -3.58 -12.76
N ALA A 190 11.57 -2.72 -13.30
CA ALA A 190 11.12 -1.70 -14.25
C ALA A 190 10.61 -2.34 -15.54
N ALA A 191 11.32 -3.31 -16.12
CA ALA A 191 10.90 -4.00 -17.34
C ALA A 191 9.55 -4.68 -17.17
N TYR A 192 9.41 -5.48 -16.11
CA TYR A 192 8.13 -6.16 -15.82
C TYR A 192 6.97 -5.17 -15.67
N THR A 193 7.19 -4.09 -14.92
CA THR A 193 6.15 -3.07 -14.67
C THR A 193 5.79 -2.30 -15.94
N THR A 194 6.76 -2.02 -16.82
CA THR A 194 6.49 -1.34 -18.09
C THR A 194 5.81 -2.26 -19.11
N ASP A 195 6.12 -3.54 -19.13
CA ASP A 195 5.42 -4.53 -19.97
C ASP A 195 3.94 -4.67 -19.54
N ALA A 196 3.69 -4.72 -18.22
CA ALA A 196 2.33 -4.71 -17.68
C ALA A 196 1.58 -3.42 -18.09
N TYR A 197 2.24 -2.26 -17.95
CA TYR A 197 1.66 -0.98 -18.38
C TYR A 197 1.34 -0.98 -19.88
N ASP A 198 2.23 -1.44 -20.73
CA ASP A 198 2.05 -1.47 -22.18
C ASP A 198 0.88 -2.34 -22.61
N THR A 199 0.68 -3.46 -21.91
CA THR A 199 -0.47 -4.35 -22.11
C THR A 199 -1.77 -3.64 -21.74
N LEU A 200 -1.85 -3.10 -20.53
CA LEU A 200 -3.05 -2.40 -20.05
C LEU A 200 -3.32 -1.11 -20.85
N TRP A 201 -2.28 -0.44 -21.33
CA TRP A 201 -2.41 0.72 -22.21
C TRP A 201 -3.07 0.35 -23.54
N ALA A 202 -2.64 -0.75 -24.17
CA ALA A 202 -3.22 -1.24 -25.41
C ALA A 202 -4.68 -1.70 -25.24
N GLU A 203 -4.99 -2.35 -24.12
CA GLU A 203 -6.37 -2.72 -23.76
C GLU A 203 -7.23 -1.48 -23.47
N GLY A 204 -6.60 -0.45 -22.91
CA GLY A 204 -7.20 0.83 -22.56
C GLY A 204 -7.80 1.63 -23.71
N GLU A 205 -7.42 1.33 -24.95
CA GLU A 205 -8.07 1.87 -26.17
C GLU A 205 -9.55 1.49 -26.26
N ARG A 206 -9.94 0.37 -25.66
CA ARG A 206 -11.31 -0.15 -25.68
C ARG A 206 -12.02 0.02 -24.35
N HIS A 207 -11.31 -0.24 -23.27
CA HIS A 207 -11.83 -0.20 -21.90
C HIS A 207 -10.79 0.42 -20.98
N PRO A 208 -11.17 1.40 -20.13
CA PRO A 208 -10.23 1.98 -19.18
C PRO A 208 -9.62 0.89 -18.28
N LYS A 209 -8.42 1.12 -17.81
CA LYS A 209 -7.69 0.20 -16.93
C LYS A 209 -7.09 0.94 -15.76
N MET A 210 -6.95 0.26 -14.63
CA MET A 210 -6.24 0.72 -13.45
C MET A 210 -5.05 -0.22 -13.17
N MET A 211 -3.95 0.35 -12.75
CA MET A 211 -2.76 -0.40 -12.35
C MET A 211 -2.28 0.09 -10.99
N SER A 212 -1.90 -0.81 -10.12
CA SER A 212 -1.26 -0.50 -8.85
C SER A 212 0.19 -0.94 -8.87
N ILE A 213 1.13 -0.05 -8.50
CA ILE A 213 2.54 -0.39 -8.30
C ILE A 213 2.79 -0.42 -6.80
N GLY A 214 2.99 -1.62 -6.26
CA GLY A 214 3.21 -1.84 -4.83
C GLY A 214 4.66 -1.61 -4.43
N LEU A 215 4.89 -0.71 -3.47
CA LEU A 215 6.23 -0.33 -3.03
C LEU A 215 6.35 -0.46 -1.51
N HIS A 216 7.47 -1.00 -1.06
CA HIS A 216 7.83 -1.07 0.35
C HIS A 216 9.09 -0.23 0.61
N LEU A 217 9.03 0.66 1.61
CA LEU A 217 10.11 1.61 1.88
C LEU A 217 11.48 0.93 1.93
N ARG A 218 11.59 -0.17 2.70
CA ARG A 218 12.83 -0.93 2.89
C ARG A 218 13.31 -1.70 1.64
N MET A 219 12.44 -1.88 0.64
CA MET A 219 12.75 -2.63 -0.58
C MET A 219 13.14 -1.70 -1.72
N ILE A 220 12.19 -0.96 -2.28
CA ILE A 220 12.48 -0.05 -3.41
C ILE A 220 13.41 1.08 -3.01
N GLY A 221 13.37 1.53 -1.76
CA GLY A 221 14.22 2.62 -1.27
C GLY A 221 15.70 2.29 -1.10
N ARG A 222 16.16 1.07 -1.44
CA ARG A 222 17.59 0.73 -1.49
C ARG A 222 18.27 1.42 -2.68
N PRO A 223 19.54 1.87 -2.54
CA PRO A 223 20.25 2.60 -3.60
C PRO A 223 20.28 1.90 -4.95
N GLY A 224 20.44 0.57 -4.95
CA GLY A 224 20.46 -0.23 -6.18
C GLY A 224 19.09 -0.46 -6.82
N ARG A 225 17.98 -0.12 -6.15
CA ARG A 225 16.63 -0.40 -6.61
C ARG A 225 15.83 0.84 -6.99
N ILE A 226 16.09 1.97 -6.35
CA ILE A 226 15.28 3.21 -6.50
C ILE A 226 15.19 3.69 -7.94
N THR A 227 16.23 3.48 -8.75
CA THR A 227 16.26 3.87 -10.16
C THR A 227 15.21 3.16 -11.02
N ALA A 228 14.53 2.13 -10.49
CA ALA A 228 13.39 1.53 -11.17
C ALA A 228 12.25 2.54 -11.34
N LEU A 229 11.99 3.40 -10.35
CA LEU A 229 10.94 4.42 -10.43
C LEU A 229 11.18 5.40 -11.58
N ASP A 230 12.42 5.87 -11.76
CA ASP A 230 12.79 6.75 -12.87
C ASP A 230 12.48 6.10 -14.23
N ARG A 231 12.82 4.82 -14.38
CA ARG A 231 12.60 4.06 -15.62
C ARG A 231 11.12 3.86 -15.91
N ILE A 232 10.35 3.45 -14.89
CA ILE A 232 8.91 3.20 -15.00
C ILE A 232 8.19 4.49 -15.40
N VAL A 233 8.39 5.57 -14.64
CA VAL A 233 7.69 6.84 -14.88
C VAL A 233 8.12 7.47 -16.21
N ALA A 234 9.40 7.41 -16.57
CA ALA A 234 9.87 7.90 -17.87
C ALA A 234 9.23 7.15 -19.04
N HIS A 235 9.09 5.82 -18.93
CA HIS A 235 8.40 5.01 -19.95
C HIS A 235 6.92 5.40 -20.06
N MET A 236 6.20 5.46 -18.94
CA MET A 236 4.78 5.82 -18.91
C MET A 236 4.54 7.23 -19.48
N ASN A 237 5.40 8.19 -19.14
CA ASN A 237 5.31 9.55 -19.68
C ASN A 237 5.60 9.60 -21.19
N THR A 238 6.54 8.80 -21.67
CA THR A 238 6.86 8.72 -23.11
C THR A 238 5.72 8.09 -23.90
N LYS A 239 5.11 7.05 -23.36
CA LYS A 239 3.95 6.37 -23.97
C LYS A 239 2.69 7.26 -23.90
N GLY A 240 2.54 8.01 -22.81
CA GLY A 240 1.38 8.84 -22.53
C GLY A 240 0.17 8.06 -22.05
N GLY A 241 -0.89 8.79 -21.72
CA GLY A 241 -2.18 8.20 -21.30
C GLY A 241 -2.26 7.78 -19.83
N ALA A 242 -1.17 7.85 -19.05
CA ALA A 242 -1.20 7.55 -17.62
C ALA A 242 -1.74 8.76 -16.82
N TRP A 243 -2.69 8.48 -15.95
CA TRP A 243 -3.06 9.37 -14.87
C TRP A 243 -2.46 8.86 -13.57
N PHE A 244 -1.38 9.48 -13.13
CA PHE A 244 -0.80 9.20 -11.81
C PHE A 244 -1.70 9.79 -10.74
N ALA A 245 -2.27 8.95 -9.89
CA ALA A 245 -3.28 9.33 -8.93
C ALA A 245 -3.09 8.62 -7.58
N THR A 246 -3.57 9.26 -6.52
CA THR A 246 -3.80 8.56 -5.25
C THR A 246 -5.04 7.69 -5.35
N ARG A 247 -5.16 6.68 -4.49
CA ARG A 247 -6.36 5.83 -4.44
C ARG A 247 -7.62 6.63 -4.08
N ARG A 248 -7.50 7.64 -3.23
CA ARG A 248 -8.59 8.59 -2.95
C ARG A 248 -9.07 9.27 -4.23
N GLN A 249 -8.17 9.81 -5.04
CA GLN A 249 -8.54 10.47 -6.30
C GLN A 249 -9.25 9.52 -7.26
N ILE A 250 -8.79 8.27 -7.34
CA ILE A 250 -9.46 7.22 -8.13
C ILE A 250 -10.86 6.93 -7.57
N ALA A 251 -10.98 6.76 -6.24
CA ALA A 251 -12.26 6.51 -5.59
C ALA A 251 -13.26 7.65 -5.82
N GLU A 252 -12.84 8.89 -5.60
CA GLU A 252 -13.66 10.08 -5.82
C GLU A 252 -14.09 10.21 -7.29
N HIS A 253 -13.18 9.96 -8.22
CA HIS A 253 -13.49 9.94 -9.65
C HIS A 253 -14.54 8.86 -9.97
N TRP A 254 -14.36 7.64 -9.47
CA TRP A 254 -15.26 6.52 -9.73
C TRP A 254 -16.66 6.78 -9.16
N LEU A 255 -16.73 7.24 -7.91
CA LEU A 255 -18.00 7.62 -7.25
C LEU A 255 -18.71 8.76 -7.98
N SER A 256 -17.98 9.70 -8.58
CA SER A 256 -18.59 10.80 -9.36
C SER A 256 -19.19 10.30 -10.68
N ARG A 257 -18.68 9.22 -11.25
CA ARG A 257 -19.16 8.63 -12.50
C ARG A 257 -20.29 7.62 -12.26
N PHE A 258 -20.23 6.93 -11.14
CA PHE A 258 -21.17 5.86 -10.76
C PHE A 258 -21.67 6.12 -9.33
N PRO A 259 -22.55 7.14 -9.15
CA PRO A 259 -23.02 7.50 -7.81
C PRO A 259 -23.75 6.32 -7.14
N VAL A 260 -23.63 6.25 -5.82
CA VAL A 260 -24.18 5.18 -4.95
C VAL A 260 -25.55 5.60 -4.44
#